data_8f3f09995f68b82335fa135c8332c9ea
#
_entry.id   8f3f09995f68b82335fa135c8332c9ea
#
_cell.length_a   1.000
_cell.length_b   1.000
_cell.length_c   1.000
_cell.angle_alpha   90.00
_cell.angle_beta   90.00
_cell.angle_gamma   90.00
#
_symmetry.space_group_name_H-M   'P 1'
#
loop_
_entity.id
_entity.type
_entity.pdbx_description
1 polymer ?
#
loop_
_entity_poly.entity_id
_entity_poly.type
_entity_poly.pdbx_seq_one_letter_code
_entity_poly.pdbx_strand_id
1 'polypeptide(L)'
;MKGTRILIIEDHISTGLSLLSAVEGIKAEEGIVEDCLAITSFGIDETIKLFQNEKVVCHELLDFTLVLDNAVEVGKIAQAQREVLIDWLANPWTWAARHGLTPTGNEN
;
A
#
# COMPACT_ATOMS: atom_id res chain seq x y z
N MET A 1 -24.68 12.06 -3.30
CA MET A 1 -23.22 12.03 -3.60
C MET A 1 -22.91 12.30 -5.07
N LYS A 2 -23.88 12.19 -5.95
CA LYS A 2 -23.67 12.35 -7.40
C LYS A 2 -22.91 13.64 -7.73
N GLY A 3 -21.80 13.51 -8.44
CA GLY A 3 -20.95 14.63 -8.85
C GLY A 3 -20.10 15.24 -7.74
N THR A 4 -20.17 14.74 -6.51
CA THR A 4 -19.36 15.23 -5.40
C THR A 4 -17.91 14.77 -5.57
N ARG A 5 -16.98 15.69 -5.50
CA ARG A 5 -15.54 15.36 -5.53
C ARG A 5 -15.08 15.02 -4.12
N ILE A 6 -14.43 13.87 -4.00
CA ILE A 6 -14.04 13.30 -2.71
C ILE A 6 -12.54 13.01 -2.74
N LEU A 7 -11.83 13.49 -1.73
CA LEU A 7 -10.46 13.12 -1.44
C LEU A 7 -10.48 12.07 -0.32
N ILE A 8 -9.87 10.92 -0.55
CA ILE A 8 -9.74 9.90 0.50
C ILE A 8 -8.42 10.13 1.22
N ILE A 9 -8.46 10.15 2.54
CA ILE A 9 -7.27 10.29 3.38
C ILE A 9 -7.12 9.02 4.20
N GLU A 10 -5.94 8.42 4.14
CA GLU A 10 -5.57 7.19 4.85
C GLU A 10 -4.32 7.40 5.68
N ASP A 11 -4.15 6.62 6.73
CA ASP A 11 -2.90 6.60 7.49
C ASP A 11 -1.83 5.82 6.74
N HIS A 12 -2.14 4.64 6.24
CA HIS A 12 -1.20 3.78 5.55
C HIS A 12 -1.88 2.95 4.46
N ILE A 13 -1.22 2.80 3.32
CA ILE A 13 -1.68 1.93 2.23
C ILE A 13 -0.74 0.72 2.17
N SER A 14 -1.26 -0.47 2.47
CA SER A 14 -0.53 -1.73 2.32
C SER A 14 -0.82 -2.35 0.93
N THR A 15 -1.74 -3.30 0.85
CA THR A 15 -2.18 -3.87 -0.43
C THR A 15 -3.12 -2.94 -1.19
N GLY A 16 -3.76 -2.00 -0.50
CA GLY A 16 -4.70 -1.07 -1.08
C GLY A 16 -6.11 -1.61 -1.29
N LEU A 17 -6.40 -2.83 -0.86
CA LEU A 17 -7.72 -3.44 -1.10
C LEU A 17 -8.84 -2.73 -0.38
N SER A 18 -8.64 -2.31 0.86
CA SER A 18 -9.62 -1.51 1.61
C SER A 18 -9.91 -0.19 0.94
N LEU A 19 -8.85 0.50 0.51
CA LEU A 19 -8.96 1.79 -0.16
C LEU A 19 -9.64 1.63 -1.51
N LEU A 20 -9.29 0.60 -2.27
CA LEU A 20 -9.92 0.28 -3.55
C LEU A 20 -11.41 0.04 -3.38
N SER A 21 -11.81 -0.71 -2.34
CA SER A 21 -13.21 -0.95 -2.01
C SER A 21 -13.95 0.36 -1.73
N ALA A 22 -13.32 1.28 -0.99
CA ALA A 22 -13.90 2.60 -0.74
C ALA A 22 -14.07 3.41 -2.04
N VAL A 23 -13.08 3.38 -2.93
CA VAL A 23 -13.14 4.05 -4.24
C VAL A 23 -14.31 3.50 -5.05
N GLU A 24 -14.43 2.18 -5.13
CA GLU A 24 -15.52 1.53 -5.86
C GLU A 24 -16.89 1.90 -5.29
N GLY A 25 -17.02 1.92 -3.95
CA GLY A 25 -18.25 2.33 -3.29
C GLY A 25 -18.65 3.76 -3.59
N ILE A 26 -17.69 4.67 -3.58
CA ILE A 26 -17.93 6.08 -3.90
C ILE A 26 -18.36 6.25 -5.35
N LYS A 27 -17.69 5.56 -6.28
CA LYS A 27 -18.04 5.61 -7.70
C LYS A 27 -19.43 5.00 -7.97
N ALA A 28 -19.80 3.95 -7.25
CA ALA A 28 -21.12 3.35 -7.35
C ALA A 28 -22.22 4.35 -6.96
N GLU A 29 -21.95 5.27 -6.06
CA GLU A 29 -22.84 6.35 -5.68
C GLU A 29 -22.66 7.60 -6.54
N GLU A 30 -22.00 7.46 -7.69
CA GLU A 30 -21.70 8.51 -8.65
C GLU A 30 -20.85 9.67 -8.09
N GLY A 31 -20.10 9.41 -7.02
CA GLY A 31 -19.08 10.33 -6.52
C GLY A 31 -17.85 10.31 -7.41
N ILE A 32 -17.02 11.34 -7.30
CA ILE A 32 -15.81 11.50 -8.08
C ILE A 32 -14.60 11.40 -7.16
N VAL A 33 -13.77 10.39 -7.38
CA VAL A 33 -12.50 10.20 -6.66
C VAL A 33 -11.38 10.20 -7.68
N GLU A 34 -10.51 11.19 -7.62
CA GLU A 34 -9.35 11.32 -8.52
C GLU A 34 -8.04 11.17 -7.75
N ASP A 35 -8.06 11.49 -6.46
CA ASP A 35 -6.88 11.51 -5.61
C ASP A 35 -7.15 10.85 -4.27
N CYS A 36 -6.11 10.20 -3.73
CA CYS A 36 -6.10 9.83 -2.32
C CYS A 36 -4.75 10.21 -1.71
N LEU A 37 -4.74 10.48 -0.42
CA LEU A 37 -3.57 10.90 0.32
C LEU A 37 -3.35 9.95 1.49
N ALA A 38 -2.14 9.41 1.61
CA ALA A 38 -1.73 8.61 2.75
C ALA A 38 -0.49 9.20 3.40
N ILE A 39 -0.30 8.96 4.68
CA ILE A 39 0.93 9.36 5.36
C ILE A 39 2.07 8.51 4.83
N THR A 40 1.88 7.19 4.78
CA THR A 40 2.85 6.25 4.21
C THR A 40 2.16 5.23 3.31
N SER A 41 2.93 4.60 2.44
CA SER A 41 2.47 3.44 1.68
C SER A 41 3.65 2.49 1.47
N PHE A 42 3.37 1.21 1.25
CA PHE A 42 4.42 0.25 0.90
C PHE A 42 4.92 0.40 -0.54
N GLY A 43 4.18 1.11 -1.39
CA GLY A 43 4.58 1.33 -2.78
C GLY A 43 4.63 0.04 -3.60
N ILE A 44 3.75 -0.92 -3.29
CA ILE A 44 3.70 -2.21 -3.98
C ILE A 44 3.20 -2.00 -5.41
N ASP A 45 3.93 -2.52 -6.40
CA ASP A 45 3.64 -2.30 -7.82
C ASP A 45 2.23 -2.74 -8.22
N GLU A 46 1.76 -3.88 -7.74
CA GLU A 46 0.40 -4.37 -8.03
C GLU A 46 -0.66 -3.41 -7.49
N THR A 47 -0.43 -2.85 -6.32
CA THR A 47 -1.33 -1.86 -5.72
C THR A 47 -1.38 -0.60 -6.58
N ILE A 48 -0.22 -0.11 -7.02
CA ILE A 48 -0.13 1.06 -7.90
C ILE A 48 -0.93 0.83 -9.19
N LYS A 49 -0.78 -0.35 -9.79
CA LYS A 49 -1.51 -0.72 -11.01
C LYS A 49 -3.02 -0.75 -10.80
N LEU A 50 -3.49 -1.27 -9.67
CA LEU A 50 -4.92 -1.29 -9.35
C LEU A 50 -5.50 0.13 -9.32
N PHE A 51 -4.80 1.07 -8.69
CA PHE A 51 -5.25 2.46 -8.63
C PHE A 51 -5.16 3.16 -9.97
N GLN A 52 -4.14 2.87 -10.76
CA GLN A 52 -4.05 3.39 -12.14
C GLN A 52 -5.23 2.93 -12.98
N ASN A 53 -5.65 1.67 -12.85
CA ASN A 53 -6.82 1.15 -13.54
C ASN A 53 -8.10 1.87 -13.14
N GLU A 54 -8.21 2.30 -11.89
CA GLU A 54 -9.34 3.09 -11.39
C GLU A 54 -9.19 4.59 -11.66
N LYS A 55 -8.08 5.00 -12.26
CA LYS A 55 -7.75 6.41 -12.53
C LYS A 55 -7.70 7.26 -11.27
N VAL A 56 -7.16 6.68 -10.19
CA VAL A 56 -6.94 7.37 -8.93
C VAL A 56 -5.45 7.48 -8.69
N VAL A 57 -4.99 8.69 -8.37
CA VAL A 57 -3.61 8.95 -8.01
C VAL A 57 -3.46 8.87 -6.49
N CYS A 58 -2.57 8.01 -6.03
CA CYS A 58 -2.25 7.90 -4.61
C CYS A 58 -1.01 8.73 -4.30
N HIS A 59 -1.16 9.68 -3.39
CA HIS A 59 -0.07 10.52 -2.91
C HIS A 59 0.36 10.04 -1.53
N GLU A 60 1.67 10.02 -1.27
CA GLU A 60 2.19 9.68 0.06
C GLU A 60 3.08 10.82 0.57
N LEU A 61 3.05 11.04 1.86
CA LEU A 61 3.90 12.04 2.49
C LEU A 61 5.30 11.51 2.76
N LEU A 62 5.40 10.21 3.08
CA LEU A 62 6.66 9.55 3.40
C LEU A 62 6.78 8.25 2.60
N ASP A 63 7.94 8.09 1.96
CA ASP A 63 8.32 6.83 1.33
C ASP A 63 8.68 5.82 2.42
N PHE A 64 8.12 4.61 2.36
CA PHE A 64 8.37 3.59 3.37
C PHE A 64 9.84 3.16 3.42
N THR A 65 10.53 3.15 2.29
CA THR A 65 11.97 2.87 2.25
C THR A 65 12.75 3.88 3.08
N LEU A 66 12.38 5.14 3.02
CA LEU A 66 13.00 6.20 3.83
C LEU A 66 12.75 5.97 5.31
N VAL A 67 11.56 5.51 5.69
CA VAL A 67 11.24 5.14 7.07
C VAL A 67 12.14 4.01 7.54
N LEU A 68 12.35 2.99 6.70
CA LEU A 68 13.26 1.88 7.03
C LEU A 68 14.71 2.34 7.18
N ASP A 69 15.18 3.20 6.30
CA ASP A 69 16.54 3.75 6.39
C ASP A 69 16.75 4.50 7.70
N ASN A 70 15.79 5.31 8.07
CA ASN A 70 15.84 6.05 9.33
C ASN A 70 15.79 5.11 10.54
N ALA A 71 14.99 4.05 10.48
CA ALA A 71 14.89 3.06 11.56
C ALA A 71 16.24 2.35 11.78
N VAL A 72 16.98 2.06 10.72
CA VAL A 72 18.35 1.50 10.82
C VAL A 72 19.29 2.53 11.45
N GLU A 73 19.23 3.77 11.00
CA GLU A 73 20.11 4.85 11.48
C GLU A 73 19.97 5.08 12.98
N VAL A 74 18.73 5.07 13.48
CA VAL A 74 18.46 5.27 14.92
C VAL A 74 18.55 3.98 15.73
N GLY A 75 18.91 2.87 15.12
CA GLY A 75 19.14 1.61 15.83
C GLY A 75 17.89 0.82 16.20
N LYS A 76 16.74 1.11 15.60
CA LYS A 76 15.48 0.39 15.86
C LYS A 76 15.41 -0.95 15.15
N ILE A 77 16.05 -1.06 13.99
CA ILE A 77 16.19 -2.32 13.25
C ILE A 77 17.63 -2.45 12.76
N ALA A 78 18.05 -3.69 12.48
CA ALA A 78 19.34 -3.98 11.89
C ALA A 78 19.29 -3.85 10.37
N GLN A 79 20.45 -3.64 9.74
CA GLN A 79 20.53 -3.58 8.27
C GLN A 79 20.01 -4.87 7.62
N ALA A 80 20.32 -6.03 8.21
CA ALA A 80 19.82 -7.31 7.70
C ALA A 80 18.28 -7.41 7.74
N GLN A 81 17.65 -6.84 8.76
CA GLN A 81 16.20 -6.79 8.86
C GLN A 81 15.60 -5.86 7.81
N ARG A 82 16.25 -4.73 7.54
CA ARG A 82 15.84 -3.84 6.45
C ARG A 82 15.84 -4.57 5.11
N GLU A 83 16.87 -5.33 4.82
CA GLU A 83 17.00 -6.09 3.58
C GLU A 83 15.87 -7.13 3.43
N VAL A 84 15.51 -7.81 4.52
CA VAL A 84 14.37 -8.74 4.53
C VAL A 84 13.07 -8.02 4.20
N LEU A 85 12.84 -6.84 4.78
CA LEU A 85 11.65 -6.05 4.53
C LEU A 85 11.58 -5.53 3.11
N ILE A 86 12.70 -5.07 2.55
CA ILE A 86 12.77 -4.64 1.15
C ILE A 86 12.46 -5.80 0.21
N ASP A 87 12.97 -6.99 0.49
CA ASP A 87 12.67 -8.18 -0.30
C ASP A 87 11.17 -8.54 -0.23
N TRP A 88 10.57 -8.42 0.96
CA TRP A 88 9.13 -8.62 1.12
C TRP A 88 8.33 -7.61 0.30
N LEU A 89 8.71 -6.35 0.35
CA LEU A 89 8.04 -5.28 -0.39
C LEU A 89 8.09 -5.48 -1.91
N ALA A 90 9.15 -6.11 -2.42
CA ALA A 90 9.30 -6.39 -3.83
C ALA A 90 8.18 -7.30 -4.35
N ASN A 91 7.80 -8.32 -3.57
CA ASN A 91 6.63 -9.14 -3.86
C ASN A 91 6.12 -9.86 -2.61
N PRO A 92 5.19 -9.25 -1.86
CA PRO A 92 4.70 -9.84 -0.62
C PRO A 92 3.95 -11.15 -0.82
N TRP A 93 3.30 -11.32 -1.97
CA TRP A 93 2.48 -12.51 -2.24
C TRP A 93 3.31 -13.77 -2.46
N THR A 94 4.56 -13.64 -2.91
CA THR A 94 5.44 -14.78 -3.15
C THR A 94 6.53 -14.94 -2.09
N TRP A 95 6.65 -13.97 -1.19
CA TRP A 95 7.76 -13.92 -0.23
C TRP A 95 7.85 -15.20 0.61
N ALA A 96 6.73 -15.66 1.18
CA ALA A 96 6.70 -16.87 2.02
C ALA A 96 7.17 -18.10 1.25
N ALA A 97 6.68 -18.29 0.04
CA ALA A 97 7.07 -19.41 -0.81
C ALA A 97 8.55 -19.34 -1.19
N ARG A 98 9.07 -18.17 -1.53
CA ARG A 98 10.50 -17.97 -1.87
C ARG A 98 11.42 -18.27 -0.68
N HIS A 99 10.93 -18.15 0.54
CA HIS A 99 11.69 -18.43 1.76
C HIS A 99 11.35 -19.78 2.41
N GLY A 100 10.70 -20.68 1.64
CA GLY A 100 10.39 -22.02 2.10
C GLY A 100 9.29 -22.10 3.15
N LEU A 101 8.48 -21.04 3.29
CA LEU A 101 7.37 -21.01 4.23
C LEU A 101 6.08 -21.37 3.49
N THR A 102 5.23 -22.15 4.14
CA THR A 102 3.95 -22.54 3.57
C THR A 102 2.85 -21.67 4.14
N PRO A 103 2.05 -20.99 3.30
CA PRO A 103 0.92 -20.24 3.79
C PRO A 103 -0.04 -21.11 4.58
N THR A 104 -0.65 -20.55 5.63
CA THR A 104 -1.68 -21.26 6.40
C THR A 104 -3.01 -21.20 5.64
N GLY A 105 -3.86 -22.20 5.85
CA GLY A 105 -5.11 -22.33 5.07
C GLY A 105 -6.14 -21.24 5.30
N ASN A 106 -5.97 -20.40 6.30
CA ASN A 106 -6.88 -19.29 6.62
C ASN A 106 -6.32 -17.92 6.28
N GLU A 107 -5.26 -17.86 5.52
CA GLU A 107 -4.72 -16.61 5.01
C GLU A 107 -5.57 -16.10 3.85
N ASN A 108 -6.05 -14.90 3.96
CA ASN A 108 -6.88 -14.29 2.93
C ASN A 108 -6.38 -12.91 2.57
#